data_ea6643ac97f711501e46591efae31ae6
#
_entry.id   ea6643ac97f711501e46591efae31ae6
#
_cell.length_a   1.000
_cell.length_b   1.000
_cell.length_c   1.000
_cell.angle_alpha   90.00
_cell.angle_beta   90.00
_cell.angle_gamma   90.00
#
_symmetry.space_group_name_H-M   'P 1'
#
loop_
_entity.id
_entity.type
_entity.pdbx_description
1 polymer ?
#
loop_
_entity_poly.entity_id
_entity_poly.type
_entity_poly.pdbx_seq_one_letter_code
_entity_poly.pdbx_strand_id
1 'polypeptide(L)' 'MLTDKHDLVHELPEHRDTIHSLKMTNSHFAKLFDEYHEVDHEVHRIETGIENTSDDYLEERKKIRLHLKDELFRMIQQA' A
#
# COMPACT_ATOMS: atom_id res chain seq x y z
N MET A 1 6.55 5.40 -15.76
CA MET A 1 6.37 5.18 -15.29
C MET A 1 6.45 4.42 -14.51
N LEU A 2 6.40 4.27 -14.32
CA LEU A 2 6.56 3.75 -13.68
C LEU A 2 6.47 3.06 -12.76
N THR A 3 6.48 2.55 -12.79
CA THR A 3 6.69 2.30 -11.44
C THR A 3 5.55 1.77 -10.61
N ASP A 4 4.43 1.72 -11.12
CA ASP A 4 3.25 1.38 -10.35
C ASP A 4 2.99 -0.10 -10.23
N LYS A 5 3.96 -0.90 -10.60
CA LYS A 5 3.79 -2.34 -10.51
C LYS A 5 3.63 -2.85 -9.09
N HIS A 6 3.93 -1.99 -8.09
CA HIS A 6 3.69 -2.34 -6.69
C HIS A 6 2.43 -1.71 -6.14
N ASP A 7 1.69 -1.05 -7.00
CA ASP A 7 0.41 -0.48 -6.64
C ASP A 7 -0.56 -1.59 -6.25
N LEU A 8 -1.43 -1.30 -5.28
CA LEU A 8 -2.39 -2.28 -4.80
C LEU A 8 -3.29 -2.77 -5.93
N VAL A 9 -3.66 -1.91 -6.86
CA VAL A 9 -4.48 -2.29 -8.00
C VAL A 9 -3.77 -3.31 -8.87
N HIS A 10 -2.46 -3.18 -9.03
CA HIS A 10 -1.68 -4.14 -9.80
C HIS A 10 -1.56 -5.49 -9.10
N GLU A 11 -1.51 -5.48 -7.77
CA GLU A 11 -1.41 -6.72 -7.01
C GLU A 11 -2.74 -7.46 -6.93
N LEU A 12 -3.84 -6.71 -7.00
CA LEU A 12 -5.18 -7.28 -6.86
C LEU A 12 -6.06 -6.81 -8.02
N PRO A 13 -5.71 -7.21 -9.26
CA PRO A 13 -6.44 -6.71 -10.43
C PRO A 13 -7.91 -7.13 -10.45
N GLU A 14 -8.24 -8.26 -9.85
CA GLU A 14 -9.63 -8.73 -9.80
C GLU A 14 -10.49 -7.88 -8.88
N HIS A 15 -9.86 -7.04 -8.04
CA HIS A 15 -10.59 -6.16 -7.13
C HIS A 15 -10.54 -4.70 -7.55
N ARG A 16 -10.15 -4.44 -8.76
CA ARG A 16 -9.93 -3.08 -9.24
C ARG A 16 -11.16 -2.19 -9.08
N ASP A 17 -12.31 -2.70 -9.47
CA ASP A 17 -13.54 -1.93 -9.39
C ASP A 17 -13.96 -1.68 -7.95
N THR A 18 -13.79 -2.67 -7.09
CA THR A 18 -14.11 -2.54 -5.67
C THR A 18 -13.20 -1.51 -5.03
N ILE A 19 -11.90 -1.54 -5.34
CA ILE A 19 -10.96 -0.58 -4.80
C ILE A 19 -11.35 0.83 -5.22
N HIS A 20 -11.66 1.01 -6.50
CA HIS A 20 -12.04 2.32 -7.00
C HIS A 20 -13.30 2.85 -6.31
N SER A 21 -14.29 2.00 -6.15
CA SER A 21 -15.53 2.36 -5.48
C SER A 21 -15.29 2.75 -4.02
N LEU A 22 -14.49 1.96 -3.30
CA LEU A 22 -14.20 2.24 -1.90
C LEU A 22 -13.43 3.56 -1.73
N LYS A 23 -12.52 3.85 -2.65
CA LYS A 23 -11.78 5.12 -2.60
C LYS A 23 -12.72 6.32 -2.69
N MET A 24 -13.81 6.17 -3.42
CA MET A 24 -14.74 7.27 -3.63
C MET A 24 -15.82 7.36 -2.55
N THR A 25 -16.14 6.25 -1.90
CA THR A 25 -17.28 6.20 -1.00
C THR A 25 -16.91 6.01 0.46
N ASN A 26 -15.66 5.64 0.75
CA ASN A 26 -15.23 5.35 2.11
C ASN A 26 -13.95 6.12 2.42
N SER A 27 -14.09 7.19 3.22
CA SER A 27 -12.94 8.04 3.52
C SER A 27 -11.87 7.33 4.32
N HIS A 28 -12.26 6.38 5.17
CA HIS A 28 -11.28 5.59 5.93
C HIS A 28 -10.45 4.73 4.99
N PHE A 29 -11.09 4.08 4.03
CA PHE A 29 -10.38 3.29 3.03
C PHE A 29 -9.42 4.16 2.23
N ALA A 30 -9.89 5.33 1.79
CA ALA A 30 -9.05 6.23 0.99
C ALA A 30 -7.81 6.65 1.77
N LYS A 31 -7.95 6.92 3.07
CA LYS A 31 -6.82 7.30 3.90
C LYS A 31 -5.83 6.15 4.05
N LEU A 32 -6.31 4.95 4.31
CA LEU A 32 -5.44 3.78 4.44
C LEU A 32 -4.75 3.47 3.11
N PHE A 33 -5.46 3.64 2.01
CA PHE A 33 -4.93 3.41 0.68
C PHE A 33 -3.74 4.34 0.42
N ASP A 34 -3.89 5.62 0.74
CA ASP A 34 -2.81 6.59 0.57
C ASP A 34 -1.63 6.26 1.48
N GLU A 35 -1.90 5.89 2.73
CA GLU A 35 -0.84 5.54 3.67
C GLU A 35 -0.08 4.31 3.20
N TYR A 36 -0.79 3.32 2.68
CA TYR A 36 -0.14 2.12 2.16
C TYR A 36 0.83 2.46 1.04
N HIS A 37 0.41 3.28 0.10
CA HIS A 37 1.26 3.61 -1.03
C HIS A 37 2.45 4.47 -0.61
N GLU A 38 2.26 5.33 0.38
CA GLU A 38 3.34 6.15 0.91
C GLU A 38 4.42 5.28 1.54
N VAL A 39 3.99 4.33 2.38
CA VAL A 39 4.93 3.40 3.03
C VAL A 39 5.60 2.51 2.00
N ASP A 40 4.85 2.02 1.03
CA ASP A 40 5.39 1.16 -0.02
C ASP A 40 6.46 1.88 -0.83
N HIS A 41 6.22 3.13 -1.20
CA HIS A 41 7.20 3.92 -1.94
C HIS A 41 8.44 4.17 -1.10
N GLU A 42 8.27 4.43 0.19
CA GLU A 42 9.41 4.61 1.08
C GLU A 42 10.26 3.35 1.17
N VAL A 43 9.62 2.20 1.38
CA VAL A 43 10.34 0.93 1.43
C VAL A 43 11.10 0.70 0.14
N HIS A 44 10.46 0.99 -0.98
CA HIS A 44 11.11 0.82 -2.28
C HIS A 44 12.35 1.70 -2.42
N ARG A 45 12.26 2.97 -2.00
CA ARG A 45 13.41 3.89 -2.07
C ARG A 45 14.56 3.39 -1.21
N ILE A 46 14.26 2.84 -0.03
CA ILE A 46 15.29 2.31 0.85
C ILE A 46 15.92 1.07 0.24
N GLU A 47 15.12 0.17 -0.29
CA GLU A 47 15.61 -1.09 -0.85
C GLU A 47 16.42 -0.89 -2.11
N THR A 48 16.13 0.16 -2.87
CA THR A 48 16.88 0.45 -4.09
C THR A 48 18.10 1.34 -3.86
N GLY A 49 18.33 1.74 -2.61
CA GLY A 49 19.53 2.52 -2.26
C GLY A 49 19.38 4.01 -2.43
N ILE A 50 18.20 4.50 -2.78
CA ILE A 50 17.96 5.93 -2.90
C ILE A 50 18.00 6.61 -1.54
N GLU A 51 17.49 5.91 -0.52
CA GLU A 51 17.53 6.36 0.86
C GLU A 51 18.32 5.36 1.69
N ASN A 52 19.05 5.86 2.70
CA ASN A 52 19.78 5.01 3.62
C ASN A 52 19.15 5.10 4.99
N THR A 53 18.81 3.95 5.55
CA THR A 53 18.27 3.87 6.91
C THR A 53 18.85 2.63 7.59
N SER A 54 18.57 2.47 8.88
CA SER A 54 18.94 1.27 9.59
C SER A 54 18.07 0.10 9.14
N ASP A 55 18.57 -1.11 9.32
CA ASP A 55 17.80 -2.30 9.01
C ASP A 55 16.56 -2.40 9.90
N ASP A 56 16.67 -1.96 11.14
CA ASP A 56 15.53 -1.99 12.07
C ASP A 56 14.41 -1.09 11.58
N TYR A 57 14.75 0.10 11.08
CA TYR A 57 13.76 1.01 10.55
C TYR A 57 13.07 0.42 9.33
N LEU A 58 13.85 -0.16 8.43
CA LEU A 58 13.29 -0.77 7.23
C LEU A 58 12.34 -1.91 7.58
N GLU A 59 12.73 -2.77 8.52
CA GLU A 59 11.87 -3.87 8.94
C GLU A 59 10.57 -3.38 9.53
N GLU A 60 10.62 -2.32 10.30
CA GLU A 60 9.42 -1.76 10.88
C GLU A 60 8.49 -1.21 9.82
N ARG A 61 9.05 -0.50 8.83
CA ARG A 61 8.22 0.03 7.72
C ARG A 61 7.58 -1.10 6.92
N LYS A 62 8.30 -2.19 6.72
CA LYS A 62 7.74 -3.36 6.04
C LYS A 62 6.58 -3.98 6.81
N LYS A 63 6.67 -4.02 8.13
CA LYS A 63 5.58 -4.53 8.97
C LYS A 63 4.35 -3.62 8.87
N ILE A 64 4.56 -2.32 8.87
CA ILE A 64 3.47 -1.37 8.71
C ILE A 64 2.82 -1.56 7.34
N ARG A 65 3.62 -1.73 6.30
CA ARG A 65 3.10 -1.96 4.96
C ARG A 65 2.20 -3.19 4.92
N LEU A 66 2.65 -4.28 5.52
CA LEU A 66 1.87 -5.52 5.56
C LEU A 66 0.57 -5.32 6.32
N HIS A 67 0.64 -4.64 7.45
CA HIS A 67 -0.55 -4.38 8.26
C HIS A 67 -1.58 -3.56 7.48
N LEU A 68 -1.13 -2.53 6.79
CA LEU A 68 -2.02 -1.71 5.99
C LEU A 68 -2.64 -2.50 4.85
N LYS A 69 -1.85 -3.34 4.20
CA LYS A 69 -2.34 -4.18 3.12
C LYS A 69 -3.41 -5.16 3.61
N ASP A 70 -3.17 -5.77 4.77
CA ASP A 70 -4.14 -6.71 5.35
C ASP A 70 -5.44 -6.00 5.67
N GLU A 71 -5.36 -4.80 6.21
CA GLU A 71 -6.54 -4.02 6.55
C GLU A 71 -7.33 -3.65 5.30
N LEU A 72 -6.63 -3.18 4.28
CA LEU A 72 -7.25 -2.83 3.00
C LEU A 72 -7.94 -4.04 2.37
N PHE A 73 -7.25 -5.19 2.41
CA PHE A 73 -7.80 -6.40 1.82
C PHE A 73 -9.05 -6.85 2.55
N ARG A 74 -9.06 -6.73 3.88
CA ARG A 74 -10.25 -7.07 4.67
C ARG A 74 -11.44 -6.20 4.26
N MET A 75 -11.19 -4.91 4.07
CA MET A 75 -12.27 -4.00 3.66
C MET A 75 -12.76 -4.33 2.25
N ILE A 76 -11.85 -4.70 1.36
CA ILE A 76 -12.23 -5.10 0.01
C ILE A 76 -13.13 -6.34 0.04
N GLN A 77 -12.79 -7.30 0.88
CA GLN A 77 -13.56 -8.53 0.97
C GLN A 77 -14.95 -8.32 1.56
N GLN A 78 -15.11 -7.29 2.37
CA GLN A 78 -16.39 -6.97 3.01
C GLN A 78 -17.26 -6.04 2.18
N ALA A 79 -16.76 -5.54 1.10
CA ALA A 79 -17.49 -4.59 0.26
C ALA A 79 -18.53 -5.27 -0.63
#